data_03674692ff141685765d6773dd04e2ef
#
_entry.id   03674692ff141685765d6773dd04e2ef
#
_cell.length_a   1.000
_cell.length_b   1.000
_cell.length_c   1.000
_cell.angle_alpha   90.00
_cell.angle_beta   90.00
_cell.angle_gamma   90.00
#
_symmetry.space_group_name_H-M   'P 1'
#
loop_
_entity.id
_entity.type
_entity.pdbx_description
1 polymer ?
#
loop_
_entity_poly.entity_id
_entity_poly.type
_entity_poly.pdbx_seq_one_letter_code
_entity_poly.pdbx_strand_id
1 'polypeptide(L)'
;MITARDITATVRDLGVLASDTVFVHSDVGLCHRVAGTTTRQKLDVIAQGLADAVSDGVLMMPSFSYSFCRREVFDIARSPSTVGGLTEHFRLQPGVRRTADPIFSTAVLGALPRAWEQDLFAIGDKDCFGPRSIFAYLLEAEAKLLCFGKTACTFIHHTEQRARISYRYFKDFRGIVSDGSALTFATARYFVRPLEARYDVSLALLFEALRASGELSERRLPRGPGLSVAPVPAIDRLVLEGTRADPWFLLEGPRQEQMPLSGG
;
A
#
# COMPACT_ATOMS: atom_id res chain seq x y z
N MET A 1 13.06 -23.15 10.52
CA MET A 1 12.44 -21.84 10.85
C MET A 1 12.94 -20.84 9.82
N ILE A 2 12.09 -19.94 9.34
CA ILE A 2 12.43 -18.87 8.42
C ILE A 2 13.15 -17.76 9.21
N THR A 3 14.32 -17.36 8.77
CA THR A 3 15.14 -16.30 9.38
C THR A 3 15.04 -14.98 8.59
N ALA A 4 15.52 -13.87 9.15
CA ALA A 4 15.64 -12.59 8.42
C ALA A 4 16.50 -12.75 7.16
N ARG A 5 17.59 -13.52 7.23
CA ARG A 5 18.46 -13.81 6.08
C ARG A 5 17.73 -14.54 4.94
N ASP A 6 16.84 -15.50 5.27
CA ASP A 6 16.04 -16.20 4.26
C ASP A 6 15.09 -15.24 3.55
N ILE A 7 14.50 -14.29 4.30
CA ILE A 7 13.62 -13.26 3.74
C ILE A 7 14.41 -12.33 2.84
N THR A 8 15.53 -11.79 3.33
CA THR A 8 16.42 -10.91 2.56
C THR A 8 16.86 -11.57 1.25
N ALA A 9 17.34 -12.81 1.32
CA ALA A 9 17.79 -13.55 0.14
C ALA A 9 16.64 -13.75 -0.86
N THR A 10 15.47 -14.20 -0.38
CA THR A 10 14.30 -14.43 -1.25
C THR A 10 13.82 -13.13 -1.91
N VAL A 11 13.81 -12.00 -1.20
CA VAL A 11 13.42 -10.70 -1.74
C VAL A 11 14.42 -10.24 -2.81
N ARG A 12 15.71 -10.43 -2.59
CA ARG A 12 16.75 -10.13 -3.58
C ARG A 12 16.68 -11.04 -4.81
N ASP A 13 16.38 -12.32 -4.61
CA ASP A 13 16.16 -13.30 -5.71
C ASP A 13 14.91 -12.98 -6.57
N LEU A 14 14.00 -12.14 -6.07
CA LEU A 14 12.88 -11.57 -6.82
C LEU A 14 13.28 -10.34 -7.66
N GLY A 15 14.55 -9.96 -7.64
CA GLY A 15 15.07 -8.81 -8.39
C GLY A 15 14.98 -7.48 -7.65
N VAL A 16 14.78 -7.50 -6.33
CA VAL A 16 14.83 -6.28 -5.51
C VAL A 16 16.29 -5.93 -5.22
N LEU A 17 16.70 -4.69 -5.52
CA LEU A 17 18.02 -4.15 -5.24
C LEU A 17 18.04 -3.44 -3.89
N ALA A 18 19.23 -3.31 -3.30
CA ALA A 18 19.41 -2.63 -2.02
C ALA A 18 18.97 -1.14 -2.05
N SER A 19 19.06 -0.50 -3.22
CA SER A 19 18.70 0.90 -3.45
C SER A 19 17.24 1.14 -3.88
N ASP A 20 16.45 0.09 -4.02
CA ASP A 20 15.07 0.22 -4.51
C ASP A 20 14.14 0.91 -3.48
N THR A 21 13.10 1.55 -3.98
CA THR A 21 11.90 1.87 -3.21
C THR A 21 10.94 0.68 -3.29
N VAL A 22 10.59 0.12 -2.13
CA VAL A 22 9.71 -1.06 -2.06
C VAL A 22 8.50 -0.77 -1.17
N PHE A 23 7.31 -0.96 -1.72
CA PHE A 23 6.04 -0.89 -0.99
C PHE A 23 5.52 -2.30 -0.73
N VAL A 24 5.35 -2.67 0.55
CA VAL A 24 5.03 -4.04 0.97
C VAL A 24 3.59 -4.16 1.42
N HIS A 25 2.82 -5.01 0.75
CA HIS A 25 1.60 -5.58 1.31
C HIS A 25 1.88 -6.95 1.91
N SER A 26 1.34 -7.22 3.09
CA SER A 26 1.62 -8.47 3.81
C SER A 26 0.37 -9.12 4.38
N ASP A 27 0.38 -10.46 4.37
CA ASP A 27 -0.47 -11.28 5.21
C ASP A 27 0.43 -12.16 6.09
N VAL A 28 0.49 -11.82 7.37
CA VAL A 28 1.35 -12.51 8.34
C VAL A 28 0.66 -13.65 9.08
N GLY A 29 -0.56 -14.03 8.70
CA GLY A 29 -1.24 -15.21 9.26
C GLY A 29 -0.42 -16.50 9.11
N LEU A 30 0.57 -16.51 8.20
CA LEU A 30 1.49 -17.61 7.95
C LEU A 30 2.81 -17.54 8.75
N CYS A 31 2.95 -16.59 9.69
CA CYS A 31 4.20 -16.38 10.46
C CYS A 31 4.55 -17.46 11.46
N HIS A 32 3.73 -18.51 11.62
CA HIS A 32 4.01 -19.63 12.54
C HIS A 32 5.35 -20.34 12.25
N ARG A 33 5.89 -20.24 11.03
CA ARG A 33 7.18 -20.83 10.62
C ARG A 33 8.37 -19.89 10.70
N VAL A 34 8.15 -18.63 11.05
CA VAL A 34 9.22 -17.66 11.23
C VAL A 34 9.93 -17.88 12.56
N ALA A 35 11.24 -17.63 12.60
CA ALA A 35 12.06 -17.75 13.80
C ALA A 35 11.56 -16.78 14.89
N GLY A 36 11.58 -17.24 16.14
CA GLY A 36 11.07 -16.52 17.31
C GLY A 36 10.03 -17.31 18.08
N THR A 37 9.95 -17.08 19.38
CA THR A 37 9.02 -17.73 20.30
C THR A 37 7.73 -16.95 20.49
N THR A 38 7.79 -15.62 20.35
CA THR A 38 6.65 -14.72 20.46
C THR A 38 6.26 -14.14 19.10
N THR A 39 5.00 -13.69 18.97
CA THR A 39 4.54 -12.98 17.77
C THR A 39 5.41 -11.75 17.47
N ARG A 40 5.78 -10.98 18.50
CA ARG A 40 6.66 -9.80 18.35
C ARG A 40 7.99 -10.20 17.72
N GLN A 41 8.69 -11.20 18.25
CA GLN A 41 9.97 -11.66 17.70
C GLN A 41 9.87 -12.12 16.24
N LYS A 42 8.76 -12.78 15.87
CA LYS A 42 8.51 -13.18 14.48
C LYS A 42 8.30 -11.98 13.56
N LEU A 43 7.58 -10.96 14.03
CA LEU A 43 7.41 -9.70 13.30
C LEU A 43 8.73 -8.94 13.18
N ASP A 44 9.58 -8.93 14.23
CA ASP A 44 10.94 -8.37 14.19
C ASP A 44 11.77 -9.05 13.09
N VAL A 45 11.76 -10.37 13.01
CA VAL A 45 12.49 -11.14 11.98
C VAL A 45 12.02 -10.77 10.57
N ILE A 46 10.70 -10.60 10.37
CA ILE A 46 10.17 -10.24 9.04
C ILE A 46 10.55 -8.80 8.69
N ALA A 47 10.32 -7.86 9.61
CA ALA A 47 10.63 -6.46 9.39
C ALA A 47 12.13 -6.24 9.11
N GLN A 48 13.01 -6.92 9.89
CA GLN A 48 14.45 -6.90 9.70
C GLN A 48 14.86 -7.45 8.32
N GLY A 49 14.33 -8.62 7.94
CA GLY A 49 14.67 -9.22 6.64
C GLY A 49 14.22 -8.39 5.45
N LEU A 50 13.10 -7.68 5.56
CA LEU A 50 12.64 -6.73 4.54
C LEU A 50 13.51 -5.47 4.51
N ALA A 51 13.86 -4.91 5.68
CA ALA A 51 14.74 -3.74 5.77
C ALA A 51 16.14 -4.03 5.24
N ASP A 52 16.72 -5.20 5.57
CA ASP A 52 18.03 -5.62 5.06
C ASP A 52 18.03 -5.82 3.54
N ALA A 53 16.89 -6.15 2.95
CA ALA A 53 16.78 -6.32 1.50
C ALA A 53 16.93 -4.98 0.75
N VAL A 54 16.53 -3.87 1.36
CA VAL A 54 16.56 -2.51 0.78
C VAL A 54 17.37 -1.54 1.66
N SER A 55 18.55 -2.00 2.08
CA SER A 55 19.42 -1.31 3.07
C SER A 55 19.82 0.12 2.69
N ASP A 56 19.88 0.42 1.39
CA ASP A 56 20.30 1.71 0.84
C ASP A 56 19.13 2.45 0.15
N GLY A 57 17.94 1.86 0.21
CA GLY A 57 16.73 2.32 -0.44
C GLY A 57 15.65 2.78 0.53
N VAL A 58 14.40 2.57 0.14
CA VAL A 58 13.23 2.97 0.93
C VAL A 58 12.29 1.79 1.11
N LEU A 59 12.02 1.41 2.36
CA LEU A 59 11.01 0.42 2.70
C LEU A 59 9.74 1.13 3.16
N MET A 60 8.61 0.76 2.58
CA MET A 60 7.31 1.33 2.88
C MET A 60 6.27 0.25 3.18
N MET A 61 5.40 0.51 4.17
CA MET A 61 4.25 -0.34 4.48
C MET A 61 3.00 0.50 4.72
N PRO A 62 1.82 0.07 4.27
CA PRO A 62 0.57 0.76 4.56
C PRO A 62 0.33 0.79 6.06
N SER A 63 0.04 1.96 6.62
CA SER A 63 -0.35 2.12 8.02
C SER A 63 -1.73 2.78 8.15
N PHE A 64 -2.64 2.43 7.23
CA PHE A 64 -3.98 2.98 7.13
C PHE A 64 -4.77 2.78 8.42
N SER A 65 -5.56 3.77 8.84
CA SER A 65 -6.32 3.69 10.08
C SER A 65 -7.84 3.73 9.89
N TYR A 66 -8.32 4.40 8.85
CA TYR A 66 -9.74 4.68 8.63
C TYR A 66 -10.48 5.37 9.80
N SER A 67 -9.78 5.74 10.89
CA SER A 67 -10.34 6.49 12.02
C SER A 67 -10.95 7.81 11.55
N PHE A 68 -10.26 8.50 10.65
CA PHE A 68 -10.70 9.77 10.07
C PHE A 68 -12.04 9.67 9.33
N CYS A 69 -12.32 8.53 8.68
CA CYS A 69 -13.60 8.26 8.03
C CYS A 69 -14.75 8.13 9.04
N ARG A 70 -14.45 7.84 10.32
CA ARG A 70 -15.39 7.75 11.44
C ARG A 70 -15.48 9.02 12.28
N ARG A 71 -14.85 10.11 11.81
CA ARG A 71 -14.74 11.40 12.53
C ARG A 71 -13.95 11.30 13.84
N GLU A 72 -13.07 10.34 13.96
CA GLU A 72 -12.11 10.23 15.05
C GLU A 72 -10.86 11.05 14.72
N VAL A 73 -10.17 11.56 15.73
CA VAL A 73 -8.88 12.23 15.54
C VAL A 73 -7.87 11.24 14.95
N PHE A 74 -7.20 11.63 13.87
CA PHE A 74 -6.04 10.92 13.40
C PHE A 74 -4.78 11.50 14.05
N ASP A 75 -4.20 10.77 14.97
CA ASP A 75 -2.90 11.09 15.56
C ASP A 75 -1.82 10.33 14.79
N ILE A 76 -0.89 11.07 14.19
CA ILE A 76 0.15 10.48 13.30
C ILE A 76 0.97 9.43 14.05
N ALA A 77 1.30 9.69 15.33
CA ALA A 77 2.11 8.79 16.13
C ALA A 77 1.29 7.66 16.77
N ARG A 78 0.07 7.97 17.26
CA ARG A 78 -0.68 7.09 18.17
C ARG A 78 -1.80 6.31 17.50
N SER A 79 -2.43 6.82 16.42
CA SER A 79 -3.49 6.08 15.73
C SER A 79 -2.97 4.75 15.20
N PRO A 80 -3.52 3.59 15.62
CA PRO A 80 -2.99 2.31 15.19
C PRO A 80 -3.27 2.05 13.70
N SER A 81 -2.41 1.28 13.05
CA SER A 81 -2.70 0.71 11.74
C SER A 81 -3.77 -0.38 11.89
N THR A 82 -4.78 -0.36 11.02
CA THR A 82 -5.85 -1.37 10.99
C THR A 82 -5.70 -2.39 9.87
N VAL A 83 -4.60 -2.31 9.09
CA VAL A 83 -4.41 -3.12 7.88
C VAL A 83 -3.37 -4.24 8.04
N GLY A 84 -3.00 -4.57 9.26
CA GLY A 84 -2.19 -5.75 9.54
C GLY A 84 -1.25 -5.61 10.74
N GLY A 85 -0.93 -6.76 11.37
CA GLY A 85 -0.04 -6.79 12.54
C GLY A 85 1.41 -6.44 12.20
N LEU A 86 1.92 -6.83 11.02
CA LEU A 86 3.26 -6.46 10.59
C LEU A 86 3.37 -4.95 10.34
N THR A 87 2.36 -4.35 9.69
CA THR A 87 2.38 -2.93 9.37
C THR A 87 2.31 -2.07 10.63
N GLU A 88 1.52 -2.47 11.63
CA GLU A 88 1.50 -1.80 12.93
C GLU A 88 2.84 -1.97 13.67
N HIS A 89 3.40 -3.18 13.65
CA HIS A 89 4.70 -3.45 14.26
C HIS A 89 5.82 -2.63 13.59
N PHE A 90 5.85 -2.59 12.25
CA PHE A 90 6.83 -1.84 11.48
C PHE A 90 6.73 -0.33 11.73
N ARG A 91 5.52 0.22 11.79
CA ARG A 91 5.28 1.64 12.06
C ARG A 91 5.91 2.11 13.37
N LEU A 92 6.06 1.21 14.36
CA LEU A 92 6.61 1.50 15.68
C LEU A 92 8.11 1.25 15.80
N GLN A 93 8.79 0.86 14.70
CA GLN A 93 10.22 0.60 14.74
C GLN A 93 11.04 1.90 14.77
N PRO A 94 12.23 1.90 15.39
CA PRO A 94 13.15 3.03 15.34
C PRO A 94 13.47 3.45 13.90
N GLY A 95 13.48 4.77 13.64
CA GLY A 95 13.77 5.33 12.33
C GLY A 95 12.61 5.30 11.33
N VAL A 96 11.52 4.61 11.64
CA VAL A 96 10.31 4.61 10.80
C VAL A 96 9.50 5.87 11.07
N ARG A 97 9.11 6.57 10.00
CA ARG A 97 8.25 7.75 10.05
C ARG A 97 6.91 7.44 9.38
N ARG A 98 5.86 8.12 9.76
CA ARG A 98 4.53 7.95 9.19
C ARG A 98 4.10 9.18 8.43
N THR A 99 3.59 9.01 7.21
CA THR A 99 3.05 10.12 6.41
C THR A 99 1.77 10.68 7.03
N ALA A 100 1.44 11.92 6.68
CA ALA A 100 0.33 12.67 7.29
C ALA A 100 -1.03 12.48 6.60
N ASP A 101 -1.16 11.59 5.61
CA ASP A 101 -2.48 11.24 5.07
C ASP A 101 -3.31 10.52 6.14
N PRO A 102 -4.48 11.07 6.55
CA PRO A 102 -5.21 10.52 7.70
C PRO A 102 -5.99 9.25 7.38
N ILE A 103 -6.07 8.84 6.11
CA ILE A 103 -6.74 7.60 5.68
C ILE A 103 -5.70 6.60 5.18
N PHE A 104 -4.82 7.03 4.28
CA PHE A 104 -3.83 6.17 3.61
C PHE A 104 -2.39 6.47 4.04
N SER A 105 -2.20 6.79 5.33
CA SER A 105 -0.86 6.97 5.87
C SER A 105 0.02 5.75 5.62
N THR A 106 1.29 6.00 5.37
CA THR A 106 2.30 4.98 5.09
C THR A 106 3.46 5.11 6.07
N ALA A 107 3.89 3.99 6.61
CA ALA A 107 5.10 3.89 7.40
C ALA A 107 6.31 3.79 6.45
N VAL A 108 7.33 4.63 6.65
CA VAL A 108 8.47 4.83 5.76
C VAL A 108 9.77 4.69 6.54
N LEU A 109 10.64 3.80 6.10
CA LEU A 109 12.03 3.67 6.52
C LEU A 109 12.93 4.00 5.34
N GLY A 110 13.84 4.94 5.50
CA GLY A 110 14.69 5.50 4.45
C GLY A 110 14.39 6.96 4.18
N ALA A 111 15.21 7.58 3.32
CA ALA A 111 15.12 8.99 2.96
C ALA A 111 14.36 9.19 1.65
N LEU A 112 13.50 10.20 1.60
CA LEU A 112 12.78 10.59 0.40
C LEU A 112 13.38 11.86 -0.19
N PRO A 113 13.20 12.13 -1.50
CA PRO A 113 13.51 13.44 -2.07
C PRO A 113 12.78 14.55 -1.33
N ARG A 114 13.45 15.70 -1.15
CA ARG A 114 12.94 16.82 -0.32
C ARG A 114 11.52 17.28 -0.68
N ALA A 115 11.18 17.30 -1.96
CA ALA A 115 9.85 17.72 -2.40
C ALA A 115 8.78 16.74 -1.87
N TRP A 116 9.04 15.44 -1.97
CA TRP A 116 8.14 14.39 -1.48
C TRP A 116 8.09 14.34 0.06
N GLU A 117 9.20 14.64 0.74
CA GLU A 117 9.22 14.82 2.20
C GLU A 117 8.20 15.90 2.62
N GLN A 118 8.21 17.04 1.95
CA GLN A 118 7.29 18.14 2.26
C GLN A 118 5.83 17.75 1.99
N ASP A 119 5.53 17.15 0.84
CA ASP A 119 4.16 16.80 0.46
C ASP A 119 3.57 15.69 1.34
N LEU A 120 4.35 14.67 1.69
CA LEU A 120 3.87 13.48 2.37
C LEU A 120 3.77 13.63 3.89
N PHE A 121 4.66 14.43 4.50
CA PHE A 121 4.71 14.57 5.96
C PHE A 121 4.07 15.87 6.47
N ALA A 122 3.79 16.86 5.61
CA ALA A 122 3.06 18.05 6.03
C ALA A 122 1.60 17.72 6.37
N ILE A 123 1.12 18.24 7.50
CA ILE A 123 -0.29 18.18 7.86
C ILE A 123 -1.06 19.19 7.02
N GLY A 124 -2.24 18.81 6.57
CA GLY A 124 -3.13 19.63 5.75
C GLY A 124 -4.07 18.77 4.91
N ASP A 125 -4.75 19.41 3.97
CA ASP A 125 -5.64 18.72 3.05
C ASP A 125 -4.89 17.73 2.18
N LYS A 126 -5.49 16.55 1.98
CA LYS A 126 -4.94 15.46 1.18
C LYS A 126 -5.91 15.03 0.09
N ASP A 127 -5.37 14.78 -1.10
CA ASP A 127 -6.00 13.94 -2.11
C ASP A 127 -5.31 12.58 -2.04
N CYS A 128 -5.98 11.59 -1.44
CA CYS A 128 -5.37 10.32 -1.03
C CYS A 128 -4.71 9.56 -2.19
N PHE A 129 -5.20 9.74 -3.42
CA PHE A 129 -4.65 9.10 -4.62
C PHE A 129 -4.24 10.14 -5.68
N GLY A 130 -4.16 11.40 -5.31
CA GLY A 130 -3.82 12.50 -6.20
C GLY A 130 -2.33 12.62 -6.50
N PRO A 131 -1.93 13.67 -7.23
CA PRO A 131 -0.57 13.83 -7.77
C PRO A 131 0.50 14.10 -6.70
N ARG A 132 0.12 14.39 -5.46
CA ARG A 132 1.03 14.57 -4.31
C ARG A 132 0.84 13.50 -3.24
N SER A 133 0.21 12.37 -3.59
CA SER A 133 0.03 11.22 -2.71
C SER A 133 1.27 10.33 -2.68
N ILE A 134 1.34 9.46 -1.67
CA ILE A 134 2.36 8.41 -1.60
C ILE A 134 2.35 7.51 -2.85
N PHE A 135 1.18 7.29 -3.43
CA PHE A 135 1.03 6.45 -4.61
C PHE A 135 1.59 7.11 -5.88
N ALA A 136 1.47 8.45 -6.00
CA ALA A 136 2.16 9.19 -7.06
C ALA A 136 3.68 9.11 -6.91
N TYR A 137 4.18 9.21 -5.67
CA TYR A 137 5.61 9.00 -5.39
C TYR A 137 6.08 7.60 -5.79
N LEU A 138 5.32 6.55 -5.48
CA LEU A 138 5.68 5.18 -5.87
C LEU A 138 5.83 5.03 -7.39
N LEU A 139 5.00 5.72 -8.17
CA LEU A 139 5.10 5.70 -9.63
C LEU A 139 6.33 6.46 -10.12
N GLU A 140 6.58 7.67 -9.61
CA GLU A 140 7.72 8.51 -9.99
C GLU A 140 9.07 7.86 -9.59
N ALA A 141 9.12 7.22 -8.43
CA ALA A 141 10.29 6.51 -7.93
C ALA A 141 10.51 5.14 -8.59
N GLU A 142 9.70 4.78 -9.60
CA GLU A 142 9.71 3.44 -10.22
C GLU A 142 9.73 2.31 -9.19
N ALA A 143 8.97 2.49 -8.09
CA ALA A 143 8.96 1.60 -6.95
C ALA A 143 8.54 0.18 -7.32
N LYS A 144 8.89 -0.78 -6.47
CA LYS A 144 8.45 -2.16 -6.56
C LYS A 144 7.36 -2.44 -5.54
N LEU A 145 6.27 -3.05 -5.98
CA LEU A 145 5.25 -3.61 -5.11
C LEU A 145 5.68 -5.02 -4.72
N LEU A 146 5.83 -5.27 -3.43
CA LEU A 146 6.09 -6.61 -2.88
C LEU A 146 4.84 -7.10 -2.14
N CYS A 147 4.31 -8.24 -2.55
CA CYS A 147 3.27 -8.96 -1.85
C CYS A 147 3.90 -10.09 -1.04
N PHE A 148 3.73 -10.05 0.28
CA PHE A 148 4.23 -11.06 1.22
C PHE A 148 3.05 -11.91 1.73
N GLY A 149 2.83 -13.05 1.12
CA GLY A 149 1.80 -14.02 1.50
C GLY A 149 0.46 -13.83 0.79
N LYS A 150 -0.04 -12.62 0.67
CA LYS A 150 -1.32 -12.31 0.04
C LYS A 150 -1.14 -11.30 -1.07
N THR A 151 -1.81 -11.53 -2.19
CA THR A 151 -1.92 -10.55 -3.27
C THR A 151 -2.77 -9.36 -2.83
N ALA A 152 -2.18 -8.19 -2.83
CA ALA A 152 -2.85 -6.92 -2.56
C ALA A 152 -2.14 -5.77 -3.30
N CYS A 153 -2.88 -4.77 -3.74
CA CYS A 153 -2.32 -3.64 -4.46
C CYS A 153 -3.20 -2.39 -4.28
N THR A 154 -2.93 -1.59 -3.25
CA THR A 154 -3.65 -0.32 -3.05
C THR A 154 -3.28 0.73 -4.10
N PHE A 155 -2.09 0.60 -4.71
CA PHE A 155 -1.62 1.51 -5.76
C PHE A 155 -2.61 1.63 -6.94
N ILE A 156 -3.37 0.59 -7.27
CA ILE A 156 -4.36 0.63 -8.37
C ILE A 156 -5.31 1.82 -8.26
N HIS A 157 -5.63 2.26 -7.04
CA HIS A 157 -6.57 3.36 -6.83
C HIS A 157 -6.03 4.72 -7.30
N HIS A 158 -4.71 4.90 -7.34
CA HIS A 158 -4.09 6.06 -7.96
C HIS A 158 -4.32 6.05 -9.48
N THR A 159 -4.13 4.91 -10.12
CA THR A 159 -4.38 4.75 -11.56
C THR A 159 -5.87 4.87 -11.90
N GLU A 160 -6.75 4.24 -11.10
CA GLU A 160 -8.21 4.37 -11.23
C GLU A 160 -8.66 5.84 -11.13
N GLN A 161 -8.12 6.62 -10.19
CA GLN A 161 -8.44 8.04 -10.05
C GLN A 161 -7.96 8.84 -11.27
N ARG A 162 -6.75 8.60 -11.76
CA ARG A 162 -6.21 9.25 -12.97
C ARG A 162 -7.02 8.91 -14.22
N ALA A 163 -7.45 7.66 -14.34
CA ALA A 163 -8.30 7.17 -15.43
C ALA A 163 -9.76 7.64 -15.31
N ARG A 164 -10.17 8.21 -14.17
CA ARG A 164 -11.55 8.64 -13.87
C ARG A 164 -12.57 7.55 -14.14
N ILE A 165 -12.29 6.33 -13.64
CA ILE A 165 -13.19 5.21 -13.82
C ILE A 165 -14.59 5.50 -13.28
N SER A 166 -15.62 4.96 -13.94
CA SER A 166 -17.02 5.32 -13.68
C SER A 166 -17.64 4.67 -12.44
N TYR A 167 -17.03 3.62 -11.89
CA TYR A 167 -17.56 2.91 -10.72
C TYR A 167 -17.06 3.45 -9.38
N ARG A 168 -16.36 4.59 -9.37
CA ARG A 168 -15.93 5.32 -8.16
C ARG A 168 -16.34 6.79 -8.26
N TYR A 169 -16.38 7.45 -7.12
CA TYR A 169 -16.65 8.87 -7.02
C TYR A 169 -15.81 9.51 -5.92
N PHE A 170 -15.60 10.83 -5.99
CA PHE A 170 -14.90 11.56 -4.95
C PHE A 170 -15.78 11.79 -3.74
N LYS A 171 -15.22 11.55 -2.55
CA LYS A 171 -15.83 11.86 -1.26
C LYS A 171 -14.80 12.55 -0.38
N ASP A 172 -15.21 13.68 0.20
CA ASP A 172 -14.39 14.42 1.14
C ASP A 172 -14.73 13.98 2.57
N PHE A 173 -13.70 13.57 3.31
CA PHE A 173 -13.77 13.31 4.74
C PHE A 173 -13.10 14.47 5.46
N ARG A 174 -13.73 14.99 6.52
CA ARG A 174 -13.24 16.16 7.28
C ARG A 174 -13.08 15.77 8.72
N GLY A 175 -11.98 16.21 9.34
CA GLY A 175 -11.69 15.89 10.71
C GLY A 175 -10.43 16.56 11.23
N ILE A 176 -9.91 16.05 12.33
CA ILE A 176 -8.74 16.59 13.02
C ILE A 176 -7.58 15.64 12.86
N VAL A 177 -6.42 16.18 12.45
CA VAL A 177 -5.12 15.53 12.43
C VAL A 177 -4.29 16.09 13.59
N SER A 178 -3.64 15.20 14.34
CA SER A 178 -2.73 15.53 15.44
C SER A 178 -1.31 15.06 15.12
N ASP A 179 -0.31 15.90 15.39
CA ASP A 179 1.11 15.51 15.44
C ASP A 179 1.62 15.29 16.88
N GLY A 180 0.71 15.30 17.85
CA GLY A 180 1.01 15.21 19.28
C GLY A 180 1.27 16.56 19.95
N SER A 181 1.50 17.64 19.21
CA SER A 181 1.70 19.01 19.72
C SER A 181 0.58 19.96 19.31
N ALA A 182 0.01 19.78 18.13
CA ALA A 182 -1.06 20.60 17.57
C ALA A 182 -2.20 19.75 17.00
N LEU A 183 -3.38 20.37 16.94
CA LEU A 183 -4.58 19.84 16.31
C LEU A 183 -4.90 20.69 15.09
N THR A 184 -4.91 20.07 13.91
CA THR A 184 -5.18 20.75 12.65
C THR A 184 -6.44 20.17 12.01
N PHE A 185 -7.38 21.04 11.65
CA PHE A 185 -8.51 20.62 10.82
C PHE A 185 -8.06 20.39 9.38
N ALA A 186 -8.44 19.27 8.81
CA ALA A 186 -8.03 18.88 7.45
C ALA A 186 -9.15 18.15 6.70
N THR A 187 -9.03 18.15 5.38
CA THR A 187 -9.87 17.40 4.46
C THR A 187 -9.06 16.32 3.78
N ALA A 188 -9.57 15.09 3.77
CA ALA A 188 -9.02 13.99 2.98
C ALA A 188 -10.02 13.65 1.87
N ARG A 189 -9.61 13.91 0.62
CA ARG A 189 -10.38 13.56 -0.57
C ARG A 189 -10.05 12.13 -0.98
N TYR A 190 -11.06 11.28 -1.01
CA TYR A 190 -10.91 9.87 -1.32
C TYR A 190 -11.81 9.47 -2.50
N PHE A 191 -11.22 8.78 -3.48
CA PHE A 191 -11.93 8.22 -4.62
C PHE A 191 -12.52 6.87 -4.24
N VAL A 192 -13.74 6.90 -3.66
CA VAL A 192 -14.40 5.76 -3.01
C VAL A 192 -15.24 4.94 -3.98
N ARG A 193 -15.43 3.65 -3.64
CA ARG A 193 -16.45 2.79 -4.22
C ARG A 193 -17.79 2.99 -3.47
N PRO A 194 -18.95 2.93 -4.14
CA PRO A 194 -20.24 2.91 -3.44
C PRO A 194 -20.32 1.73 -2.46
N LEU A 195 -20.89 1.96 -1.28
CA LEU A 195 -21.03 0.90 -0.26
C LEU A 195 -22.01 -0.20 -0.68
N GLU A 196 -23.04 0.18 -1.48
CA GLU A 196 -24.09 -0.71 -1.97
C GLU A 196 -23.67 -1.48 -3.24
N ALA A 197 -22.44 -1.28 -3.70
CA ALA A 197 -21.95 -1.97 -4.88
C ALA A 197 -21.94 -3.49 -4.69
N ARG A 198 -22.53 -4.22 -5.65
CA ARG A 198 -22.59 -5.68 -5.67
C ARG A 198 -21.37 -6.33 -6.35
N TYR A 199 -20.31 -5.58 -6.54
CA TYR A 199 -19.04 -6.02 -7.10
C TYR A 199 -17.91 -5.77 -6.09
N ASP A 200 -16.89 -6.59 -6.16
CA ASP A 200 -15.68 -6.45 -5.37
C ASP A 200 -14.47 -6.13 -6.26
N VAL A 201 -13.42 -5.59 -5.67
CA VAL A 201 -12.16 -5.40 -6.38
C VAL A 201 -11.46 -6.75 -6.49
N SER A 202 -11.12 -7.14 -7.73
CA SER A 202 -10.34 -8.33 -8.03
C SER A 202 -9.05 -7.96 -8.73
N LEU A 203 -7.95 -8.51 -8.26
CA LEU A 203 -6.62 -8.32 -8.87
C LEU A 203 -6.24 -9.49 -9.79
N ALA A 204 -7.15 -10.45 -10.02
CA ALA A 204 -6.85 -11.67 -10.76
C ALA A 204 -6.33 -11.37 -12.17
N LEU A 205 -7.09 -10.61 -12.96
CA LEU A 205 -6.71 -10.25 -14.33
C LEU A 205 -5.43 -9.40 -14.39
N LEU A 206 -5.23 -8.49 -13.43
CA LEU A 206 -3.99 -7.71 -13.35
C LEU A 206 -2.77 -8.61 -13.13
N PHE A 207 -2.85 -9.55 -12.17
CA PHE A 207 -1.74 -10.44 -11.88
C PHE A 207 -1.51 -11.48 -12.97
N GLU A 208 -2.55 -11.90 -13.69
CA GLU A 208 -2.41 -12.70 -14.92
C GLU A 208 -1.69 -11.92 -16.03
N ALA A 209 -2.06 -10.66 -16.24
CA ALA A 209 -1.41 -9.79 -17.22
C ALA A 209 0.07 -9.54 -16.86
N LEU A 210 0.39 -9.30 -15.58
CA LEU A 210 1.77 -9.16 -15.10
C LEU A 210 2.60 -10.43 -15.32
N ARG A 211 2.01 -11.63 -15.14
CA ARG A 211 2.70 -12.89 -15.49
C ARG A 211 2.91 -13.04 -16.98
N ALA A 212 1.89 -12.76 -17.77
CA ALA A 212 1.93 -12.88 -19.22
C ALA A 212 2.97 -11.93 -19.84
N SER A 213 3.15 -10.73 -19.28
CA SER A 213 4.17 -9.76 -19.71
C SER A 213 5.59 -10.07 -19.17
N GLY A 214 5.73 -11.04 -18.25
CA GLY A 214 7.01 -11.36 -17.62
C GLY A 214 7.44 -10.35 -16.54
N GLU A 215 6.54 -9.47 -16.10
CA GLU A 215 6.81 -8.40 -15.13
C GLU A 215 6.44 -8.79 -13.69
N LEU A 216 5.95 -10.02 -13.46
CA LEU A 216 5.72 -10.57 -12.13
C LEU A 216 6.81 -11.58 -11.79
N SER A 217 7.63 -11.28 -10.80
CA SER A 217 8.55 -12.23 -10.19
C SER A 217 7.88 -12.90 -9.00
N GLU A 218 7.94 -14.24 -8.93
CA GLU A 218 7.33 -15.01 -7.84
C GLU A 218 8.35 -15.98 -7.24
N ARG A 219 8.41 -16.07 -5.92
CA ARG A 219 9.21 -17.03 -5.16
C ARG A 219 8.45 -17.47 -3.91
N ARG A 220 8.88 -18.55 -3.33
CA ARG A 220 8.35 -19.03 -2.06
C ARG A 220 9.47 -19.12 -1.02
N LEU A 221 9.23 -18.61 0.17
CA LEU A 221 10.12 -18.82 1.30
C LEU A 221 10.22 -20.32 1.64
N PRO A 222 11.36 -20.80 2.13
CA PRO A 222 11.53 -22.17 2.55
C PRO A 222 10.45 -22.57 3.56
N ARG A 223 9.53 -23.47 3.16
CA ARG A 223 8.36 -23.89 3.97
C ARG A 223 7.46 -22.74 4.45
N GLY A 224 7.46 -21.60 3.72
CA GLY A 224 6.75 -20.37 4.07
C GLY A 224 5.78 -19.90 3.00
N PRO A 225 5.30 -18.66 3.14
CA PRO A 225 4.42 -18.04 2.17
C PRO A 225 5.10 -17.79 0.82
N GLY A 226 4.27 -17.62 -0.22
CA GLY A 226 4.72 -17.05 -1.47
C GLY A 226 5.00 -15.55 -1.34
N LEU A 227 5.98 -15.08 -2.09
CA LEU A 227 6.27 -13.68 -2.31
C LEU A 227 6.15 -13.39 -3.79
N SER A 228 5.64 -12.21 -4.12
CA SER A 228 5.65 -11.72 -5.50
C SER A 228 6.08 -10.25 -5.54
N VAL A 229 6.78 -9.88 -6.61
CA VAL A 229 7.24 -8.51 -6.85
C VAL A 229 6.86 -8.11 -8.26
N ALA A 230 6.30 -6.90 -8.40
CA ALA A 230 6.03 -6.28 -9.69
C ALA A 230 6.46 -4.80 -9.67
N PRO A 231 7.00 -4.24 -10.77
CA PRO A 231 7.27 -2.81 -10.87
C PRO A 231 5.96 -2.01 -10.86
N VAL A 232 5.90 -0.94 -10.08
CA VAL A 232 4.73 -0.05 -10.03
C VAL A 232 4.40 0.55 -11.41
N PRO A 233 5.37 0.96 -12.25
CA PRO A 233 5.07 1.40 -13.62
C PRO A 233 4.38 0.34 -14.49
N ALA A 234 4.73 -0.94 -14.33
CA ALA A 234 4.06 -2.02 -15.05
C ALA A 234 2.61 -2.20 -14.58
N ILE A 235 2.38 -2.11 -13.27
CA ILE A 235 1.03 -2.13 -12.69
C ILE A 235 0.20 -0.97 -13.25
N ASP A 236 0.75 0.26 -13.23
CA ASP A 236 0.06 1.46 -13.75
C ASP A 236 -0.35 1.29 -15.21
N ARG A 237 0.59 0.87 -16.04
CA ARG A 237 0.37 0.64 -17.47
C ARG A 237 -0.72 -0.39 -17.72
N LEU A 238 -0.61 -1.57 -17.10
CA LEU A 238 -1.57 -2.66 -17.30
C LEU A 238 -2.97 -2.35 -16.77
N VAL A 239 -3.08 -1.59 -15.67
CA VAL A 239 -4.36 -1.10 -15.17
C VAL A 239 -4.98 -0.11 -16.15
N LEU A 240 -4.20 0.83 -16.71
CA LEU A 240 -4.70 1.77 -17.72
C LEU A 240 -5.16 1.07 -19.00
N GLU A 241 -4.36 0.14 -19.50
CA GLU A 241 -4.69 -0.66 -20.69
C GLU A 241 -5.93 -1.52 -20.45
N GLY A 242 -5.95 -2.27 -19.35
CA GLY A 242 -7.04 -3.16 -18.99
C GLY A 242 -8.36 -2.43 -18.78
N THR A 243 -8.36 -1.31 -18.04
CA THR A 243 -9.57 -0.52 -17.77
C THR A 243 -10.09 0.24 -18.98
N ARG A 244 -9.22 0.57 -19.97
CA ARG A 244 -9.66 1.11 -21.26
C ARG A 244 -10.34 0.05 -22.13
N ALA A 245 -9.82 -1.18 -22.12
CA ALA A 245 -10.38 -2.30 -22.87
C ALA A 245 -11.68 -2.81 -22.21
N ASP A 246 -11.70 -2.94 -20.89
CA ASP A 246 -12.86 -3.36 -20.11
C ASP A 246 -12.91 -2.56 -18.78
N PRO A 247 -13.90 -1.66 -18.61
CA PRO A 247 -14.05 -0.92 -17.34
C PRO A 247 -14.21 -1.81 -16.10
N TRP A 248 -14.48 -3.11 -16.30
CA TRP A 248 -14.59 -4.11 -15.23
C TRP A 248 -13.29 -4.91 -15.00
N PHE A 249 -12.20 -4.55 -15.62
CA PHE A 249 -10.91 -5.24 -15.52
C PHE A 249 -10.45 -5.51 -14.09
N LEU A 250 -10.73 -4.59 -13.15
CA LEU A 250 -10.39 -4.72 -11.73
C LEU A 250 -11.58 -5.14 -10.85
N LEU A 251 -12.65 -5.65 -11.43
CA LEU A 251 -13.86 -5.97 -10.68
C LEU A 251 -14.28 -7.42 -10.91
N GLU A 252 -14.88 -8.00 -9.88
CA GLU A 252 -15.59 -9.27 -9.95
C GLU A 252 -17.02 -9.12 -9.41
N GLY A 253 -17.92 -9.97 -9.91
CA GLY A 253 -19.34 -9.92 -9.57
C GLY A 253 -20.24 -9.62 -10.77
N PRO A 254 -21.56 -9.49 -10.56
CA PRO A 254 -22.49 -9.20 -11.63
C PRO A 254 -22.22 -7.82 -12.23
N ARG A 255 -22.02 -7.76 -13.55
CA ARG A 255 -21.94 -6.49 -14.28
C ARG A 255 -23.24 -5.72 -14.09
N GLN A 256 -23.18 -4.61 -13.38
CA GLN A 256 -24.31 -3.69 -13.28
C GLN A 256 -24.24 -2.71 -14.45
N GLU A 257 -25.35 -2.53 -15.16
CA GLU A 257 -25.48 -1.35 -16.02
C GLU A 257 -25.22 -0.12 -15.17
N GLN A 258 -24.44 0.82 -15.71
CA GLN A 258 -23.95 2.02 -15.04
C GLN A 258 -25.04 2.63 -14.17
N MET A 259 -24.90 2.52 -12.86
CA MET A 259 -25.74 3.36 -11.98
C MET A 259 -25.32 4.81 -12.23
N PRO A 260 -26.23 5.71 -12.56
CA PRO A 260 -25.93 7.13 -12.59
C PRO A 260 -25.42 7.50 -11.19
N LEU A 261 -24.26 8.12 -11.13
CA LEU A 261 -23.73 8.71 -9.90
C LEU A 261 -24.77 9.71 -9.41
N SER A 262 -25.62 9.33 -8.46
CA SER A 262 -26.50 10.25 -7.78
C SER A 262 -25.57 11.19 -7.00
N GLY A 263 -25.35 12.39 -7.57
CA GLY A 263 -24.72 13.49 -6.87
C GLY A 263 -25.55 13.84 -5.64
N GLY A 264 -24.94 13.72 -4.49
CA GLY A 264 -25.44 14.20 -3.20
C GLY A 264 -24.29 14.90 -2.49
#